data_a670eb4f837ca954cc3f69b35059c4a9
#
_entry.id   a670eb4f837ca954cc3f69b35059c4a9
#
_cell.length_a   1.000
_cell.length_b   1.000
_cell.length_c   1.000
_cell.angle_alpha   90.00
_cell.angle_beta   90.00
_cell.angle_gamma   90.00
#
_symmetry.space_group_name_H-M   'P 1'
#
loop_
_entity.id
_entity.type
_entity.pdbx_description
1 polymer ?
#
loop_
_entity_poly.entity_id
_entity_poly.type
_entity_poly.pdbx_seq_one_letter_code
_entity_poly.pdbx_strand_id
1 'polypeptide(L)'
;MTKQAKITDTLDQQVQLLKDKKNIILQGAPGTGKTYTTAPLAVCLCNPSFTELEDHAKVMAEYERLRQEGQIAFCTFHQSMDYEDFVEGLKPELQGDHITYKIEAGIFKQICERAHTTEEDTSTKPHILIIDEINRGNISRIFGELITLLEADKRTGEGAHPIKVKLPYSKKDFSVPSNLYIIGTMNTTDRSTGSIDYAVRRRFAFITLKTDPEVIQTCIKDDAVRAKALALFKQINGDGTDDTRSFIATHKAGDFDLEDLKVGHSYFLAETLEALQMKMRYEVIPLLREYIKDGILQGKEKDEEYFADWEKGECFNPSVAEATEASSDSEA
;
A
#
# COMPACT_ATOMS: atom_id res chain seq x y z
N MET A 1 9.54 7.88 25.64
CA MET A 1 9.05 8.60 24.44
C MET A 1 7.56 8.37 24.35
N THR A 2 6.77 9.42 24.24
CA THR A 2 5.31 9.28 24.05
C THR A 2 5.06 8.66 22.65
N LYS A 3 3.94 7.95 22.49
CA LYS A 3 3.52 7.32 21.21
C LYS A 3 3.52 8.33 20.05
N GLN A 4 3.10 9.55 20.32
CA GLN A 4 3.09 10.68 19.41
C GLN A 4 4.49 10.97 18.83
N ALA A 5 5.51 11.00 19.70
CA ALA A 5 6.90 11.19 19.27
C ALA A 5 7.38 10.06 18.33
N LYS A 6 6.89 8.83 18.52
CA LYS A 6 7.28 7.66 17.70
C LYS A 6 6.64 7.69 16.31
N ILE A 7 5.35 8.06 16.20
CA ILE A 7 4.64 8.16 14.89
C ILE A 7 5.23 9.30 14.07
N THR A 8 5.43 10.46 14.68
CA THR A 8 6.03 11.63 14.02
C THR A 8 7.45 11.32 13.58
N ASP A 9 8.29 10.70 14.42
CA ASP A 9 9.67 10.35 14.10
C ASP A 9 9.75 9.38 12.90
N THR A 10 8.86 8.38 12.85
CA THR A 10 8.79 7.44 11.72
C THR A 10 8.33 8.13 10.43
N LEU A 11 7.34 9.01 10.51
CA LEU A 11 6.83 9.76 9.35
C LEU A 11 7.87 10.73 8.83
N ASP A 12 8.57 11.45 9.72
CA ASP A 12 9.65 12.37 9.34
C ASP A 12 10.81 11.65 8.65
N GLN A 13 11.18 10.45 9.13
CA GLN A 13 12.20 9.62 8.48
C GLN A 13 11.76 9.18 7.08
N GLN A 14 10.49 8.80 6.91
CA GLN A 14 9.94 8.42 5.61
C GLN A 14 9.88 9.61 4.64
N VAL A 15 9.47 10.78 5.12
CA VAL A 15 9.47 12.04 4.35
C VAL A 15 10.90 12.41 3.92
N GLN A 16 11.88 12.28 4.83
CA GLN A 16 13.26 12.54 4.50
C GLN A 16 13.80 11.56 3.45
N LEU A 17 13.51 10.26 3.60
CA LEU A 17 13.87 9.26 2.60
C LEU A 17 13.25 9.57 1.24
N LEU A 18 11.96 10.00 1.22
CA LEU A 18 11.30 10.41 -0.02
C LEU A 18 11.95 11.62 -0.66
N LYS A 19 12.36 12.63 0.14
CA LYS A 19 13.12 13.79 -0.36
C LYS A 19 14.44 13.38 -1.01
N ASP A 20 15.18 12.48 -0.39
CA ASP A 20 16.50 12.04 -0.84
C ASP A 20 16.41 11.13 -2.08
N LYS A 21 15.49 10.18 -2.07
CA LYS A 21 15.35 9.16 -3.13
C LYS A 21 14.39 9.55 -4.25
N LYS A 22 13.52 10.52 -4.03
CA LYS A 22 12.45 10.97 -4.93
C LYS A 22 11.35 9.94 -5.19
N ASN A 23 11.63 8.64 -5.06
CA ASN A 23 10.68 7.57 -5.31
C ASN A 23 10.74 6.53 -4.20
N ILE A 24 9.60 6.17 -3.62
CA ILE A 24 9.48 5.11 -2.62
C ILE A 24 8.35 4.14 -2.98
N ILE A 25 8.44 2.93 -2.49
CA ILE A 25 7.36 1.95 -2.52
C ILE A 25 7.08 1.50 -1.09
N LEU A 26 5.84 1.69 -0.65
CA LEU A 26 5.29 1.14 0.58
C LEU A 26 4.84 -0.29 0.30
N GLN A 27 5.53 -1.27 0.86
CA GLN A 27 5.19 -2.68 0.65
C GLN A 27 4.80 -3.35 1.97
N GLY A 28 4.11 -4.47 1.88
CA GLY A 28 3.77 -5.30 3.05
C GLY A 28 2.50 -6.12 2.83
N ALA A 29 2.14 -6.89 3.83
CA ALA A 29 0.95 -7.73 3.80
C ALA A 29 -0.35 -6.92 3.59
N PRO A 30 -1.44 -7.53 3.09
CA PRO A 30 -2.74 -6.87 2.99
C PRO A 30 -3.22 -6.34 4.36
N GLY A 31 -3.77 -5.12 4.37
CA GLY A 31 -4.32 -4.53 5.60
C GLY A 31 -3.30 -3.95 6.58
N THR A 32 -2.06 -3.69 6.16
CA THR A 32 -1.02 -3.01 6.97
C THR A 32 -1.06 -1.49 6.88
N GLY A 33 -2.07 -0.91 6.22
CA GLY A 33 -2.24 0.54 6.14
C GLY A 33 -1.40 1.25 5.07
N LYS A 34 -0.91 0.54 4.04
CA LYS A 34 -0.08 1.12 2.97
C LYS A 34 -0.73 2.35 2.31
N THR A 35 -1.90 2.19 1.75
CA THR A 35 -2.64 3.30 1.09
C THR A 35 -3.02 4.39 2.10
N TYR A 36 -3.37 4.01 3.34
CA TYR A 36 -3.63 4.96 4.44
C TYR A 36 -2.42 5.86 4.74
N THR A 37 -1.20 5.31 4.70
CA THR A 37 0.05 6.04 4.97
C THR A 37 0.42 7.02 3.86
N THR A 38 -0.07 6.84 2.63
CA THR A 38 0.28 7.72 1.51
C THR A 38 -0.20 9.17 1.71
N ALA A 39 -1.39 9.36 2.28
CA ALA A 39 -1.96 10.69 2.48
C ALA A 39 -1.17 11.54 3.49
N PRO A 40 -0.86 11.07 4.73
CA PRO A 40 0.01 11.79 5.65
C PRO A 40 1.39 12.11 5.07
N LEU A 41 2.03 11.17 4.35
CA LEU A 41 3.31 11.40 3.69
C LEU A 41 3.23 12.53 2.67
N ALA A 42 2.18 12.51 1.84
CA ALA A 42 1.98 13.53 0.82
C ALA A 42 1.70 14.91 1.45
N VAL A 43 0.86 14.97 2.48
CA VAL A 43 0.55 16.21 3.21
C VAL A 43 1.80 16.78 3.86
N CYS A 44 2.59 15.98 4.60
CA CYS A 44 3.82 16.43 5.24
C CYS A 44 4.86 16.96 4.26
N LEU A 45 4.95 16.36 3.07
CA LEU A 45 5.90 16.81 2.06
C LEU A 45 5.45 18.11 1.39
N CYS A 46 4.16 18.24 1.04
CA CYS A 46 3.61 19.40 0.35
C CYS A 46 3.33 20.59 1.30
N ASN A 47 2.97 20.32 2.54
CA ASN A 47 2.70 21.33 3.57
C ASN A 47 3.46 21.00 4.87
N PRO A 48 4.76 21.34 4.95
CA PRO A 48 5.56 21.06 6.16
C PRO A 48 5.07 21.79 7.42
N SER A 49 4.21 22.79 7.29
CA SER A 49 3.62 23.50 8.43
C SER A 49 2.34 22.86 8.97
N PHE A 50 1.86 21.78 8.35
CA PHE A 50 0.67 21.05 8.81
C PHE A 50 0.99 20.25 10.07
N THR A 51 0.29 20.55 11.18
CA THR A 51 0.59 19.97 12.51
C THR A 51 -0.45 18.98 13.00
N GLU A 52 -1.62 18.88 12.33
CA GLU A 52 -2.77 18.10 12.81
C GLU A 52 -2.77 16.65 12.26
N LEU A 53 -1.61 16.00 12.27
CA LEU A 53 -1.39 14.67 11.68
C LEU A 53 -2.15 13.54 12.41
N GLU A 54 -2.57 13.76 13.65
CA GLU A 54 -3.32 12.78 14.44
C GLU A 54 -4.81 12.73 14.05
N ASP A 55 -5.32 13.81 13.50
CA ASP A 55 -6.70 13.90 13.03
C ASP A 55 -6.78 13.49 11.56
N HIS A 56 -7.11 12.22 11.33
CA HIS A 56 -7.22 11.69 9.98
C HIS A 56 -8.19 12.48 9.08
N ALA A 57 -9.29 13.00 9.64
CA ALA A 57 -10.24 13.79 8.87
C ALA A 57 -9.60 15.09 8.36
N LYS A 58 -8.77 15.73 9.19
CA LYS A 58 -8.04 16.93 8.80
C LYS A 58 -6.92 16.63 7.80
N VAL A 59 -6.21 15.52 7.98
CA VAL A 59 -5.23 15.05 6.99
C VAL A 59 -5.88 14.83 5.63
N MET A 60 -7.04 14.17 5.59
CA MET A 60 -7.76 13.94 4.34
C MET A 60 -8.32 15.21 3.72
N ALA A 61 -8.77 16.17 4.53
CA ALA A 61 -9.21 17.48 4.04
C ALA A 61 -8.04 18.25 3.38
N GLU A 62 -6.87 18.27 4.00
CA GLU A 62 -5.67 18.89 3.45
C GLU A 62 -5.16 18.14 2.19
N TYR A 63 -5.17 16.81 2.21
CA TYR A 63 -4.85 15.98 1.06
C TYR A 63 -5.73 16.33 -0.14
N GLU A 64 -7.04 16.42 0.06
CA GLU A 64 -7.98 16.74 -1.02
C GLU A 64 -7.80 18.18 -1.53
N ARG A 65 -7.50 19.14 -0.66
CA ARG A 65 -7.14 20.51 -1.05
C ARG A 65 -5.92 20.52 -1.98
N LEU A 66 -4.83 19.83 -1.57
CA LEU A 66 -3.60 19.73 -2.37
C LEU A 66 -3.83 19.02 -3.72
N ARG A 67 -4.74 18.04 -3.72
CA ARG A 67 -5.15 17.34 -4.95
C ARG A 67 -5.91 18.24 -5.89
N GLN A 68 -6.86 19.06 -5.40
CA GLN A 68 -7.59 20.05 -6.20
C GLN A 68 -6.67 21.13 -6.75
N GLU A 69 -5.63 21.52 -6.01
CA GLU A 69 -4.59 22.44 -6.49
C GLU A 69 -3.64 21.78 -7.52
N GLY A 70 -3.76 20.49 -7.74
CA GLY A 70 -2.95 19.75 -8.71
C GLY A 70 -1.53 19.39 -8.24
N GLN A 71 -1.23 19.58 -6.95
CA GLN A 71 0.05 19.14 -6.36
C GLN A 71 0.11 17.64 -6.14
N ILE A 72 -1.04 16.98 -5.93
CA ILE A 72 -1.13 15.52 -5.76
C ILE A 72 -1.96 14.92 -6.91
N ALA A 73 -1.40 13.89 -7.55
CA ALA A 73 -2.11 13.02 -8.48
C ALA A 73 -2.15 11.60 -7.94
N PHE A 74 -3.22 10.86 -8.22
CA PHE A 74 -3.42 9.49 -7.78
C PHE A 74 -3.88 8.62 -8.94
N CYS A 75 -3.26 7.45 -9.10
CA CYS A 75 -3.73 6.41 -10.02
C CYS A 75 -3.51 5.03 -9.40
N THR A 76 -4.26 4.05 -9.89
CA THR A 76 -4.10 2.64 -9.54
C THR A 76 -3.60 1.90 -10.77
N PHE A 77 -2.53 1.11 -10.63
CA PHE A 77 -2.07 0.26 -11.72
C PHE A 77 -2.94 -0.99 -11.82
N HIS A 78 -3.17 -1.42 -13.04
CA HIS A 78 -3.87 -2.65 -13.39
C HIS A 78 -3.25 -3.30 -14.62
N GLN A 79 -3.60 -4.55 -14.89
CA GLN A 79 -2.95 -5.34 -15.95
C GLN A 79 -3.09 -4.75 -17.36
N SER A 80 -4.17 -3.98 -17.61
CA SER A 80 -4.43 -3.35 -18.89
C SER A 80 -3.80 -1.95 -19.05
N MET A 81 -3.18 -1.40 -17.98
CA MET A 81 -2.54 -0.08 -18.06
C MET A 81 -1.26 -0.16 -18.89
N ASP A 82 -1.08 0.80 -19.77
CA ASP A 82 0.10 0.89 -20.63
C ASP A 82 0.68 2.32 -20.68
N TYR A 83 1.68 2.50 -21.55
CA TYR A 83 2.37 3.77 -21.78
C TYR A 83 1.40 4.87 -22.27
N GLU A 84 0.42 4.50 -23.11
CA GLU A 84 -0.50 5.45 -23.71
C GLU A 84 -1.47 6.05 -22.69
N ASP A 85 -1.81 5.30 -21.63
CA ASP A 85 -2.65 5.80 -20.55
C ASP A 85 -1.87 6.61 -19.52
N PHE A 86 -0.59 6.26 -19.34
CA PHE A 86 0.23 6.82 -18.26
C PHE A 86 1.06 8.03 -18.71
N VAL A 87 1.65 7.99 -19.89
CA VAL A 87 2.54 9.04 -20.41
C VAL A 87 1.85 9.88 -21.49
N GLU A 88 1.65 9.32 -22.66
CA GLU A 88 0.89 9.95 -23.74
C GLU A 88 0.45 8.92 -24.77
N GLY A 89 -0.72 9.11 -25.36
CA GLY A 89 -1.28 8.20 -26.36
C GLY A 89 -2.15 8.88 -27.38
N LEU A 90 -2.44 8.17 -28.47
CA LEU A 90 -3.38 8.58 -29.49
C LEU A 90 -4.79 8.20 -29.05
N LYS A 91 -5.63 9.18 -28.79
CA LYS A 91 -7.05 8.96 -28.44
C LYS A 91 -7.95 9.42 -29.57
N PRO A 92 -8.99 8.64 -29.95
CA PRO A 92 -9.97 9.07 -30.95
C PRO A 92 -10.82 10.22 -30.42
N GLU A 93 -11.04 11.25 -31.25
CA GLU A 93 -11.90 12.38 -30.96
C GLU A 93 -12.92 12.54 -32.10
N LEU A 94 -14.19 12.67 -31.74
CA LEU A 94 -15.26 12.93 -32.72
C LEU A 94 -15.24 14.42 -33.07
N GLN A 95 -14.99 14.73 -34.34
CA GLN A 95 -15.06 16.10 -34.89
C GLN A 95 -16.17 16.16 -35.96
N GLY A 96 -17.40 16.47 -35.54
CA GLY A 96 -18.59 16.31 -36.39
C GLY A 96 -18.84 14.82 -36.71
N ASP A 97 -18.94 14.46 -37.99
CA ASP A 97 -19.17 13.09 -38.47
C ASP A 97 -17.84 12.30 -38.73
N HIS A 98 -16.69 12.89 -38.41
CA HIS A 98 -15.40 12.29 -38.69
C HIS A 98 -14.65 11.97 -37.40
N ILE A 99 -13.96 10.81 -37.38
CA ILE A 99 -13.03 10.44 -36.28
C ILE A 99 -11.66 11.02 -36.62
N THR A 100 -11.16 11.85 -35.72
CA THR A 100 -9.79 12.36 -35.70
C THR A 100 -9.01 11.75 -34.56
N TYR A 101 -7.70 11.85 -34.57
CA TYR A 101 -6.84 11.35 -33.49
C TYR A 101 -6.10 12.52 -32.87
N LYS A 102 -6.15 12.57 -31.54
CA LYS A 102 -5.46 13.57 -30.74
C LYS A 102 -4.43 12.88 -29.83
N ILE A 103 -3.28 13.51 -29.66
CA ILE A 103 -2.32 13.09 -28.63
C ILE A 103 -2.80 13.65 -27.30
N GLU A 104 -3.12 12.75 -26.38
CA GLU A 104 -3.55 13.08 -25.03
C GLU A 104 -2.44 12.75 -24.03
N ALA A 105 -2.21 13.65 -23.06
CA ALA A 105 -1.25 13.45 -22.00
C ALA A 105 -1.84 12.55 -20.91
N GLY A 106 -1.12 11.48 -20.55
CA GLY A 106 -1.44 10.62 -19.42
C GLY A 106 -1.09 11.30 -18.08
N ILE A 107 -1.50 10.66 -16.99
CA ILE A 107 -1.41 11.23 -15.64
C ILE A 107 0.03 11.58 -15.23
N PHE A 108 1.02 10.76 -15.60
CA PHE A 108 2.43 11.02 -15.30
C PHE A 108 2.95 12.25 -16.01
N LYS A 109 2.64 12.39 -17.31
CA LYS A 109 3.03 13.56 -18.08
C LYS A 109 2.37 14.82 -17.54
N GLN A 110 1.07 14.77 -17.22
CA GLN A 110 0.33 15.90 -16.67
C GLN A 110 0.92 16.41 -15.36
N ILE A 111 1.27 15.51 -14.42
CA ILE A 111 1.86 15.92 -13.14
C ILE A 111 3.29 16.45 -13.32
N CYS A 112 4.08 15.91 -14.26
CA CYS A 112 5.38 16.45 -14.61
C CYS A 112 5.27 17.88 -15.17
N GLU A 113 4.32 18.10 -16.08
CA GLU A 113 4.08 19.43 -16.67
C GLU A 113 3.66 20.47 -15.61
N ARG A 114 2.85 20.07 -14.63
CA ARG A 114 2.47 20.93 -13.50
C ARG A 114 3.63 21.22 -12.54
N ALA A 115 4.51 20.24 -12.34
CA ALA A 115 5.67 20.37 -11.47
C ALA A 115 6.82 21.18 -12.10
N HIS A 116 6.84 21.35 -13.42
CA HIS A 116 7.76 22.26 -14.08
C HIS A 116 7.45 23.72 -13.70
N THR A 117 8.42 24.39 -13.10
CA THR A 117 8.34 25.84 -12.83
C THR A 117 8.38 26.63 -14.14
N THR A 118 7.53 27.62 -14.26
CA THR A 118 7.63 28.62 -15.34
C THR A 118 8.69 29.68 -14.99
N GLU A 119 9.16 30.45 -15.98
CA GLU A 119 10.12 31.53 -15.73
C GLU A 119 9.58 32.59 -14.74
N GLU A 120 8.25 32.69 -14.62
CA GLU A 120 7.54 33.63 -13.73
C GLU A 120 7.34 33.04 -12.31
N ASP A 121 7.22 31.71 -12.16
CA ASP A 121 7.03 31.03 -10.85
C ASP A 121 8.30 30.24 -10.51
N THR A 122 9.16 30.83 -9.70
CA THR A 122 10.39 30.21 -9.17
C THR A 122 10.11 29.30 -7.95
N SER A 123 8.82 29.15 -7.55
CA SER A 123 8.47 28.31 -6.42
C SER A 123 8.61 26.83 -6.77
N THR A 124 9.54 26.16 -6.14
CA THR A 124 9.77 24.70 -6.28
C THR A 124 8.81 23.90 -5.40
N LYS A 125 7.48 24.18 -5.51
CA LYS A 125 6.49 23.44 -4.74
C LYS A 125 6.59 21.93 -5.02
N PRO A 126 6.57 21.07 -4.00
CA PRO A 126 6.55 19.63 -4.19
C PRO A 126 5.27 19.20 -4.92
N HIS A 127 5.44 18.27 -5.86
CA HIS A 127 4.34 17.56 -6.51
C HIS A 127 4.49 16.07 -6.26
N ILE A 128 3.37 15.36 -6.09
CA ILE A 128 3.41 13.94 -5.74
C ILE A 128 2.50 13.15 -6.68
N LEU A 129 3.05 12.08 -7.22
CA LEU A 129 2.27 11.03 -7.88
C LEU A 129 2.18 9.82 -6.95
N ILE A 130 0.96 9.46 -6.55
CA ILE A 130 0.68 8.22 -5.82
C ILE A 130 0.23 7.17 -6.83
N ILE A 131 0.90 6.02 -6.81
CA ILE A 131 0.59 4.87 -7.67
C ILE A 131 0.20 3.71 -6.76
N ASP A 132 -1.10 3.47 -6.63
CA ASP A 132 -1.61 2.35 -5.84
C ASP A 132 -1.48 1.04 -6.63
N GLU A 133 -1.16 -0.07 -5.94
CA GLU A 133 -0.96 -1.40 -6.54
C GLU A 133 0.05 -1.38 -7.71
N ILE A 134 1.20 -0.72 -7.52
CA ILE A 134 2.18 -0.49 -8.59
C ILE A 134 2.67 -1.78 -9.28
N ASN A 135 2.68 -2.91 -8.56
CA ASN A 135 3.07 -4.23 -9.09
C ASN A 135 1.98 -4.93 -9.92
N ARG A 136 0.74 -4.42 -9.98
CA ARG A 136 -0.33 -5.00 -10.82
C ARG A 136 -0.17 -4.66 -12.30
N GLY A 137 0.63 -3.65 -12.64
CA GLY A 137 1.00 -3.30 -14.00
C GLY A 137 2.44 -3.69 -14.35
N ASN A 138 2.74 -3.82 -15.63
CA ASN A 138 4.13 -3.97 -16.08
C ASN A 138 4.84 -2.61 -16.04
N ILE A 139 5.51 -2.30 -14.92
CA ILE A 139 6.11 -1.00 -14.64
C ILE A 139 7.06 -0.57 -15.77
N SER A 140 7.92 -1.49 -16.22
CA SER A 140 8.90 -1.20 -17.27
C SER A 140 8.25 -0.87 -18.61
N ARG A 141 7.12 -1.50 -18.95
CA ARG A 141 6.33 -1.19 -20.15
C ARG A 141 5.58 0.13 -19.99
N ILE A 142 5.02 0.40 -18.81
CA ILE A 142 4.22 1.60 -18.54
C ILE A 142 5.10 2.86 -18.55
N PHE A 143 6.29 2.81 -17.95
CA PHE A 143 7.23 3.94 -17.95
C PHE A 143 8.05 4.02 -19.24
N GLY A 144 8.29 2.89 -19.92
CA GLY A 144 9.12 2.83 -21.10
C GLY A 144 10.51 3.44 -20.88
N GLU A 145 10.95 4.28 -21.82
CA GLU A 145 12.24 4.99 -21.74
C GLU A 145 12.35 5.98 -20.59
N LEU A 146 11.20 6.42 -20.03
CA LEU A 146 11.16 7.39 -18.94
C LEU A 146 11.66 6.79 -17.61
N ILE A 147 11.78 5.47 -17.51
CA ILE A 147 12.26 4.81 -16.30
C ILE A 147 13.65 5.33 -15.88
N THR A 148 14.49 5.71 -16.85
CA THR A 148 15.82 6.29 -16.57
C THR A 148 15.72 7.67 -15.94
N LEU A 149 14.71 8.44 -16.27
CA LEU A 149 14.48 9.79 -15.75
C LEU A 149 14.00 9.82 -14.30
N LEU A 150 13.63 8.66 -13.74
CA LEU A 150 13.21 8.55 -12.35
C LEU A 150 14.39 8.71 -11.37
N GLU A 151 15.63 8.46 -11.80
CA GLU A 151 16.81 8.64 -10.97
C GLU A 151 16.97 10.12 -10.58
N ALA A 152 17.26 10.37 -9.30
CA ALA A 152 17.31 11.74 -8.77
C ALA A 152 18.33 12.65 -9.50
N ASP A 153 19.47 12.09 -9.90
CA ASP A 153 20.53 12.82 -10.62
C ASP A 153 20.18 13.11 -12.10
N LYS A 154 19.19 12.45 -12.68
CA LYS A 154 18.73 12.62 -14.08
C LYS A 154 17.60 13.63 -14.22
N ARG A 155 17.04 14.10 -13.11
CA ARG A 155 15.91 15.02 -13.10
C ARG A 155 16.33 16.45 -13.42
N THR A 156 15.44 17.22 -14.03
CA THR A 156 15.67 18.64 -14.31
C THR A 156 15.43 19.49 -13.06
N GLY A 157 16.20 20.57 -12.92
CA GLY A 157 16.22 21.43 -11.74
C GLY A 157 17.49 21.17 -10.92
N GLU A 158 17.41 20.33 -9.91
CA GLU A 158 18.52 20.06 -8.97
C GLU A 158 19.38 18.82 -9.33
N GLY A 159 19.03 18.07 -10.38
CA GLY A 159 19.76 16.87 -10.77
C GLY A 159 21.18 17.21 -11.29
N ALA A 160 22.17 16.38 -10.90
CA ALA A 160 23.57 16.59 -11.30
C ALA A 160 23.80 16.35 -12.81
N HIS A 161 23.02 15.48 -13.41
CA HIS A 161 23.15 15.08 -14.82
C HIS A 161 21.77 15.01 -15.50
N PRO A 162 21.04 16.13 -15.66
CA PRO A 162 19.68 16.12 -16.16
C PRO A 162 19.61 15.59 -17.60
N ILE A 163 18.65 14.70 -17.85
CA ILE A 163 18.42 14.09 -19.17
C ILE A 163 17.04 14.47 -19.67
N LYS A 164 16.96 14.71 -20.99
CA LYS A 164 15.68 14.84 -21.72
C LYS A 164 15.60 13.74 -22.74
N VAL A 165 14.40 13.23 -22.95
CA VAL A 165 14.08 12.22 -23.98
C VAL A 165 12.99 12.75 -24.92
N LYS A 166 12.98 12.27 -26.16
CA LYS A 166 11.88 12.59 -27.09
C LYS A 166 10.76 11.58 -26.91
N LEU A 167 9.57 12.07 -26.61
CA LEU A 167 8.39 11.21 -26.51
C LEU A 167 8.00 10.62 -27.87
N PRO A 168 7.52 9.36 -27.93
CA PRO A 168 7.30 8.65 -29.18
C PRO A 168 6.15 9.21 -30.03
N TYR A 169 5.09 9.75 -29.44
CA TYR A 169 3.92 10.27 -30.16
C TYR A 169 4.06 11.75 -30.46
N SER A 170 4.21 12.59 -29.47
CA SER A 170 4.29 14.05 -29.62
C SER A 170 5.61 14.53 -30.24
N LYS A 171 6.67 13.72 -30.18
CA LYS A 171 8.05 14.09 -30.60
C LYS A 171 8.62 15.28 -29.81
N LYS A 172 7.98 15.66 -28.70
CA LYS A 172 8.44 16.72 -27.80
C LYS A 172 9.53 16.20 -26.86
N ASP A 173 10.44 17.10 -26.48
CA ASP A 173 11.40 16.81 -25.43
C ASP A 173 10.67 16.75 -24.07
N PHE A 174 10.98 15.75 -23.30
CA PHE A 174 10.38 15.49 -21.99
C PHE A 174 11.45 15.24 -20.94
N SER A 175 11.20 15.72 -19.73
CA SER A 175 12.06 15.48 -18.56
C SER A 175 11.19 15.38 -17.31
N VAL A 176 11.74 14.73 -16.28
CA VAL A 176 11.11 14.65 -14.96
C VAL A 176 11.70 15.72 -14.05
N PRO A 177 10.91 16.61 -13.44
CA PRO A 177 11.41 17.67 -12.57
C PRO A 177 11.84 17.13 -11.20
N SER A 178 12.81 17.80 -10.55
CA SER A 178 13.38 17.38 -9.26
C SER A 178 12.41 17.52 -8.07
N ASN A 179 11.39 18.38 -8.20
CA ASN A 179 10.33 18.59 -7.22
C ASN A 179 9.12 17.64 -7.39
N LEU A 180 9.17 16.67 -8.30
CA LEU A 180 8.19 15.59 -8.40
C LEU A 180 8.64 14.40 -7.56
N TYR A 181 7.74 13.85 -6.77
CA TYR A 181 7.96 12.67 -5.92
C TYR A 181 6.97 11.57 -6.28
N ILE A 182 7.39 10.30 -6.16
CA ILE A 182 6.54 9.16 -6.48
C ILE A 182 6.41 8.27 -5.25
N ILE A 183 5.17 7.94 -4.86
CA ILE A 183 4.85 7.00 -3.80
C ILE A 183 4.08 5.84 -4.41
N GLY A 184 4.69 4.66 -4.48
CA GLY A 184 4.02 3.43 -4.87
C GLY A 184 3.51 2.66 -3.66
N THR A 185 2.43 1.90 -3.80
CA THR A 185 2.03 0.86 -2.84
C THR A 185 2.03 -0.51 -3.50
N MET A 186 2.35 -1.57 -2.77
CA MET A 186 2.25 -2.94 -3.27
C MET A 186 2.00 -3.96 -2.16
N ASN A 187 1.22 -4.99 -2.48
CA ASN A 187 1.06 -6.16 -1.64
C ASN A 187 2.18 -7.16 -1.91
N THR A 188 2.84 -7.65 -0.84
CA THR A 188 3.96 -8.61 -0.96
C THR A 188 3.49 -10.04 -1.21
N THR A 189 2.27 -10.38 -0.80
CA THR A 189 1.70 -11.74 -0.93
C THR A 189 1.03 -12.00 -2.28
N ASP A 190 0.74 -10.96 -3.07
CA ASP A 190 0.04 -11.13 -4.35
C ASP A 190 0.96 -11.72 -5.42
N ARG A 191 0.87 -13.04 -5.65
CA ARG A 191 1.64 -13.77 -6.67
C ARG A 191 1.09 -13.61 -8.08
N SER A 192 -0.15 -13.13 -8.23
CA SER A 192 -0.75 -12.87 -9.55
C SER A 192 -0.12 -11.66 -10.26
N THR A 193 0.68 -10.90 -9.51
CA THR A 193 1.37 -9.69 -9.98
C THR A 193 2.80 -10.01 -10.41
N GLY A 194 3.30 -9.27 -11.40
CA GLY A 194 4.67 -9.41 -11.87
C GLY A 194 5.70 -9.05 -10.78
N SER A 195 6.86 -9.71 -10.82
CA SER A 195 7.99 -9.29 -9.99
C SER A 195 8.51 -7.94 -10.47
N ILE A 196 8.82 -7.04 -9.51
CA ILE A 196 9.48 -5.78 -9.83
C ILE A 196 10.90 -6.09 -10.31
N ASP A 197 11.21 -5.71 -11.54
CA ASP A 197 12.52 -5.91 -12.14
C ASP A 197 13.63 -5.08 -11.46
N TYR A 198 14.89 -5.45 -11.69
CA TYR A 198 16.04 -4.76 -11.08
C TYR A 198 16.17 -3.31 -11.55
N ALA A 199 15.68 -2.97 -12.75
CA ALA A 199 15.75 -1.60 -13.25
C ALA A 199 14.83 -0.67 -12.46
N VAL A 200 13.66 -1.15 -12.07
CA VAL A 200 12.74 -0.45 -11.17
C VAL A 200 13.30 -0.44 -9.74
N ARG A 201 13.77 -1.59 -9.23
CA ARG A 201 14.26 -1.71 -7.86
C ARG A 201 15.33 -0.69 -7.50
N ARG A 202 16.26 -0.39 -8.39
CA ARG A 202 17.33 0.59 -8.11
C ARG A 202 16.84 2.05 -8.06
N ARG A 203 15.67 2.34 -8.61
CA ARG A 203 15.09 3.69 -8.69
C ARG A 203 14.11 4.02 -7.59
N PHE A 204 13.70 3.03 -6.82
CA PHE A 204 12.78 3.19 -5.69
C PHE A 204 13.45 2.72 -4.40
N ALA A 205 13.20 3.43 -3.30
CA ALA A 205 13.46 2.90 -1.97
C ALA A 205 12.22 2.14 -1.49
N PHE A 206 12.43 1.00 -0.84
CA PHE A 206 11.34 0.14 -0.36
C PHE A 206 11.19 0.29 1.14
N ILE A 207 9.97 0.57 1.59
CA ILE A 207 9.59 0.67 3.00
C ILE A 207 8.59 -0.45 3.29
N THR A 208 8.97 -1.39 4.15
CA THR A 208 8.07 -2.46 4.56
C THR A 208 7.22 -2.01 5.75
N LEU A 209 5.90 -1.95 5.56
CA LEU A 209 4.93 -1.69 6.61
C LEU A 209 4.50 -3.02 7.22
N LYS A 210 4.85 -3.20 8.48
CA LYS A 210 4.50 -4.39 9.25
C LYS A 210 3.13 -4.28 9.89
N THR A 211 2.58 -5.42 10.28
CA THR A 211 1.40 -5.44 11.14
C THR A 211 1.74 -4.87 12.51
N ASP A 212 0.86 -4.05 13.06
CA ASP A 212 1.08 -3.40 14.35
C ASP A 212 -0.15 -3.58 15.26
N PRO A 213 -0.06 -4.38 16.32
CA PRO A 213 -1.14 -4.53 17.29
C PRO A 213 -1.42 -3.25 18.09
N GLU A 214 -0.48 -2.29 18.16
CA GLU A 214 -0.71 -1.01 18.81
C GLU A 214 -1.81 -0.19 18.11
N VAL A 215 -2.00 -0.38 16.80
CA VAL A 215 -3.09 0.25 16.05
C VAL A 215 -4.45 -0.27 16.56
N ILE A 216 -4.58 -1.59 16.76
CA ILE A 216 -5.80 -2.19 17.34
C ILE A 216 -6.03 -1.66 18.75
N GLN A 217 -4.98 -1.62 19.56
CA GLN A 217 -5.02 -1.11 20.95
C GLN A 217 -5.52 0.33 21.05
N THR A 218 -5.24 1.15 20.05
CA THR A 218 -5.55 2.58 20.09
C THR A 218 -6.80 2.98 19.34
N CYS A 219 -7.13 2.29 18.25
CA CYS A 219 -8.27 2.66 17.42
C CYS A 219 -9.59 2.12 17.97
N ILE A 220 -9.57 0.97 18.67
CA ILE A 220 -10.79 0.39 19.23
C ILE A 220 -11.03 0.97 20.63
N LYS A 221 -12.16 1.68 20.80
CA LYS A 221 -12.52 2.34 22.05
C LYS A 221 -13.13 1.40 23.09
N ASP A 222 -13.95 0.44 22.63
CA ASP A 222 -14.58 -0.53 23.52
C ASP A 222 -13.56 -1.57 24.01
N ASP A 223 -13.46 -1.73 25.31
CA ASP A 223 -12.48 -2.61 25.95
C ASP A 223 -12.68 -4.09 25.64
N ALA A 224 -13.95 -4.55 25.54
CA ALA A 224 -14.27 -5.94 25.27
C ALA A 224 -13.98 -6.30 23.81
N VAL A 225 -14.34 -5.41 22.88
CA VAL A 225 -14.02 -5.56 21.45
C VAL A 225 -12.52 -5.55 21.23
N ARG A 226 -11.83 -4.60 21.86
CA ARG A 226 -10.37 -4.47 21.76
C ARG A 226 -9.64 -5.71 22.28
N ALA A 227 -10.04 -6.24 23.44
CA ALA A 227 -9.44 -7.44 24.02
C ALA A 227 -9.62 -8.66 23.08
N LYS A 228 -10.81 -8.86 22.52
CA LYS A 228 -11.07 -9.95 21.57
C LYS A 228 -10.28 -9.77 20.26
N ALA A 229 -10.27 -8.56 19.69
CA ALA A 229 -9.52 -8.26 18.46
C ALA A 229 -8.01 -8.54 18.63
N LEU A 230 -7.42 -8.11 19.75
CA LEU A 230 -6.02 -8.39 20.07
C LEU A 230 -5.74 -9.89 20.27
N ALA A 231 -6.65 -10.60 20.93
CA ALA A 231 -6.50 -12.04 21.15
C ALA A 231 -6.54 -12.81 19.83
N LEU A 232 -7.48 -12.50 18.94
CA LEU A 232 -7.56 -13.09 17.60
C LEU A 232 -6.35 -12.72 16.74
N PHE A 233 -5.94 -11.44 16.75
CA PHE A 233 -4.73 -10.98 16.07
C PHE A 233 -3.51 -11.80 16.51
N LYS A 234 -3.33 -11.96 17.82
CA LYS A 234 -2.21 -12.74 18.40
C LYS A 234 -2.26 -14.21 18.01
N GLN A 235 -3.43 -14.83 18.03
CA GLN A 235 -3.58 -16.24 17.65
C GLN A 235 -3.23 -16.47 16.17
N ILE A 236 -3.61 -15.54 15.31
CA ILE A 236 -3.38 -15.63 13.86
C ILE A 236 -1.94 -15.27 13.50
N ASN A 237 -1.43 -14.13 13.98
CA ASN A 237 -0.15 -13.54 13.54
C ASN A 237 1.02 -13.74 14.51
N GLY A 238 0.76 -14.05 15.79
CA GLY A 238 1.72 -13.90 16.87
C GLY A 238 1.69 -12.52 17.51
N ASP A 239 2.52 -12.31 18.51
CA ASP A 239 2.60 -11.04 19.28
C ASP A 239 3.94 -10.28 19.10
N GLY A 240 4.80 -10.78 18.21
CA GLY A 240 6.10 -10.20 17.94
C GLY A 240 7.22 -10.63 18.92
N THR A 241 6.89 -11.34 20.01
CA THR A 241 7.88 -11.87 20.96
C THR A 241 8.14 -13.36 20.75
N ASP A 242 7.08 -14.14 20.48
CA ASP A 242 7.16 -15.55 20.07
C ASP A 242 6.06 -15.82 19.03
N ASP A 243 6.38 -15.62 17.78
CA ASP A 243 5.44 -15.83 16.68
C ASP A 243 5.34 -17.32 16.27
N THR A 244 6.21 -18.20 16.81
CA THR A 244 6.34 -19.61 16.36
C THR A 244 5.08 -20.44 16.55
N ARG A 245 4.19 -20.02 17.45
CA ARG A 245 2.93 -20.73 17.78
C ARG A 245 1.71 -20.13 17.11
N SER A 246 1.86 -19.05 16.36
CA SER A 246 0.73 -18.45 15.63
C SER A 246 0.27 -19.36 14.50
N PHE A 247 -0.99 -19.17 14.09
CA PHE A 247 -1.55 -19.93 12.96
C PHE A 247 -0.69 -19.75 11.71
N ILE A 248 -0.35 -18.51 11.33
CA ILE A 248 0.48 -18.22 10.16
C ILE A 248 1.85 -18.93 10.27
N ALA A 249 2.54 -18.85 11.41
CA ALA A 249 3.86 -19.44 11.56
C ALA A 249 3.83 -20.98 11.49
N THR A 250 2.81 -21.59 12.09
CA THR A 250 2.66 -23.06 12.10
C THR A 250 2.20 -23.62 10.75
N HIS A 251 1.60 -22.80 9.89
CA HIS A 251 1.07 -23.19 8.56
C HIS A 251 1.91 -22.64 7.41
N LYS A 252 2.92 -21.84 7.68
CA LYS A 252 3.79 -21.26 6.64
C LYS A 252 4.37 -22.34 5.73
N ALA A 253 4.18 -22.21 4.41
CA ALA A 253 4.75 -23.07 3.40
C ALA A 253 6.07 -22.51 2.86
N GLY A 254 7.07 -23.35 2.63
CA GLY A 254 8.31 -22.99 1.94
C GLY A 254 9.06 -21.81 2.53
N ASP A 255 9.72 -21.02 1.66
CA ASP A 255 10.66 -19.96 2.01
C ASP A 255 10.01 -18.56 2.08
N PHE A 256 8.70 -18.46 2.35
CA PHE A 256 8.06 -17.16 2.54
C PHE A 256 8.58 -16.45 3.78
N ASP A 257 8.71 -15.12 3.70
CA ASP A 257 8.92 -14.34 4.91
C ASP A 257 7.62 -14.32 5.74
N LEU A 258 7.74 -14.61 7.04
CA LEU A 258 6.59 -14.64 7.94
C LEU A 258 5.85 -13.30 7.98
N GLU A 259 6.59 -12.20 7.94
CA GLU A 259 6.01 -10.85 8.00
C GLU A 259 5.14 -10.54 6.78
N ASP A 260 5.47 -11.10 5.62
CA ASP A 260 4.68 -10.91 4.40
C ASP A 260 3.35 -11.66 4.43
N LEU A 261 3.25 -12.72 5.22
CA LEU A 261 2.06 -13.57 5.31
C LEU A 261 1.06 -13.12 6.38
N LYS A 262 1.48 -12.28 7.33
CA LYS A 262 0.63 -11.83 8.42
C LYS A 262 -0.60 -11.10 7.92
N VAL A 263 -1.74 -11.30 8.58
CA VAL A 263 -2.97 -10.57 8.31
C VAL A 263 -2.88 -9.18 8.94
N GLY A 264 -3.05 -8.13 8.14
CA GLY A 264 -2.90 -6.76 8.57
C GLY A 264 -3.87 -6.36 9.69
N HIS A 265 -3.43 -5.42 10.52
CA HIS A 265 -4.20 -4.95 11.67
C HIS A 265 -5.55 -4.33 11.31
N SER A 266 -5.73 -3.79 10.08
CA SER A 266 -6.99 -3.19 9.64
C SER A 266 -8.15 -4.21 9.58
N TYR A 267 -7.86 -5.48 9.38
CA TYR A 267 -8.86 -6.55 9.40
C TYR A 267 -9.48 -6.79 10.78
N PHE A 268 -8.80 -6.33 11.84
CA PHE A 268 -9.25 -6.50 13.23
C PHE A 268 -9.87 -5.23 13.81
N LEU A 269 -9.87 -4.11 13.08
CA LEU A 269 -10.48 -2.86 13.54
C LEU A 269 -12.00 -2.95 13.41
N ALA A 270 -12.70 -2.97 14.53
CA ALA A 270 -14.16 -3.05 14.60
C ALA A 270 -14.69 -2.19 15.76
N GLU A 271 -15.89 -1.65 15.63
CA GLU A 271 -16.55 -0.85 16.68
C GLU A 271 -17.37 -1.74 17.63
N THR A 272 -17.86 -2.88 17.15
CA THR A 272 -18.66 -3.84 17.93
C THR A 272 -18.16 -5.27 17.75
N LEU A 273 -18.59 -6.17 18.65
CA LEU A 273 -18.29 -7.60 18.53
C LEU A 273 -18.88 -8.22 17.27
N GLU A 274 -20.10 -7.82 16.90
CA GLU A 274 -20.75 -8.27 15.69
C GLU A 274 -19.97 -7.84 14.43
N ALA A 275 -19.46 -6.60 14.41
CA ALA A 275 -18.62 -6.12 13.32
C ALA A 275 -17.30 -6.90 13.24
N LEU A 276 -16.70 -7.26 14.39
CA LEU A 276 -15.51 -8.10 14.43
C LEU A 276 -15.79 -9.50 13.88
N GLN A 277 -16.91 -10.14 14.28
CA GLN A 277 -17.35 -11.44 13.77
C GLN A 277 -17.57 -11.39 12.25
N MET A 278 -18.21 -10.33 11.75
CA MET A 278 -18.42 -10.16 10.30
C MET A 278 -17.07 -10.09 9.55
N LYS A 279 -16.10 -9.36 10.08
CA LYS A 279 -14.76 -9.30 9.49
C LYS A 279 -14.04 -10.66 9.52
N MET A 280 -14.12 -11.37 10.63
CA MET A 280 -13.55 -12.71 10.72
C MET A 280 -14.16 -13.64 9.68
N ARG A 281 -15.50 -13.70 9.62
CA ARG A 281 -16.24 -14.59 8.72
C ARG A 281 -16.07 -14.28 7.24
N TYR A 282 -16.08 -13.01 6.87
CA TYR A 282 -16.16 -12.60 5.45
C TYR A 282 -14.86 -12.02 4.88
N GLU A 283 -13.88 -11.71 5.72
CA GLU A 283 -12.61 -11.11 5.26
C GLU A 283 -11.40 -11.97 5.67
N VAL A 284 -11.20 -12.24 6.97
CA VAL A 284 -9.99 -12.92 7.47
C VAL A 284 -9.97 -14.40 7.10
N ILE A 285 -11.01 -15.14 7.41
CA ILE A 285 -11.08 -16.58 7.14
C ILE A 285 -11.03 -16.87 5.62
N PRO A 286 -11.79 -16.17 4.76
CA PRO A 286 -11.65 -16.33 3.32
C PRO A 286 -10.22 -16.04 2.81
N LEU A 287 -9.55 -15.01 3.33
CA LEU A 287 -8.16 -14.71 2.98
C LEU A 287 -7.22 -15.87 3.36
N LEU A 288 -7.34 -16.43 4.55
CA LEU A 288 -6.53 -17.57 4.99
C LEU A 288 -6.79 -18.83 4.17
N ARG A 289 -8.07 -19.09 3.82
CA ARG A 289 -8.43 -20.19 2.93
C ARG A 289 -7.83 -20.02 1.52
N GLU A 290 -7.79 -18.80 1.02
CA GLU A 290 -7.12 -18.49 -0.24
C GLU A 290 -5.61 -18.71 -0.16
N TYR A 291 -4.96 -18.30 0.93
CA TYR A 291 -3.55 -18.59 1.17
C TYR A 291 -3.26 -20.10 1.23
N ILE A 292 -4.15 -20.90 1.83
CA ILE A 292 -4.04 -22.36 1.82
C ILE A 292 -4.20 -22.92 0.40
N LYS A 293 -5.22 -22.47 -0.33
CA LYS A 293 -5.49 -22.89 -1.71
C LYS A 293 -4.34 -22.58 -2.65
N ASP A 294 -3.70 -21.43 -2.48
CA ASP A 294 -2.56 -20.97 -3.30
C ASP A 294 -1.23 -21.59 -2.86
N GLY A 295 -1.23 -22.46 -1.83
CA GLY A 295 -0.04 -23.12 -1.28
C GLY A 295 0.93 -22.15 -0.58
N ILE A 296 0.45 -20.99 -0.15
CA ILE A 296 1.17 -20.02 0.68
C ILE A 296 1.22 -20.53 2.13
N LEU A 297 0.10 -21.07 2.60
CA LEU A 297 -0.01 -21.79 3.85
C LEU A 297 -0.27 -23.29 3.57
N GLN A 298 0.21 -24.16 4.46
CA GLN A 298 -0.08 -25.59 4.42
C GLN A 298 -1.36 -25.86 5.21
N GLY A 299 -2.41 -26.31 4.54
CA GLY A 299 -3.64 -26.73 5.20
C GLY A 299 -3.43 -27.93 6.13
N LYS A 300 -4.10 -27.94 7.27
CA LYS A 300 -4.08 -28.99 8.28
C LYS A 300 -5.49 -29.47 8.61
N GLU A 301 -5.60 -30.68 9.14
CA GLU A 301 -6.86 -31.34 9.44
C GLU A 301 -7.73 -30.56 10.43
N LYS A 302 -7.13 -29.83 11.37
CA LYS A 302 -7.85 -29.03 12.39
C LYS A 302 -8.13 -27.56 11.99
N ASP A 303 -7.87 -27.15 10.77
CA ASP A 303 -8.06 -25.74 10.37
C ASP A 303 -9.53 -25.29 10.44
N GLU A 304 -10.45 -26.17 10.13
CA GLU A 304 -11.89 -25.87 10.20
C GLU A 304 -12.37 -25.66 11.65
N GLU A 305 -11.70 -26.24 12.65
CA GLU A 305 -12.00 -25.99 14.07
C GLU A 305 -11.58 -24.56 14.46
N TYR A 306 -10.39 -24.10 14.02
CA TYR A 306 -9.96 -22.71 14.18
C TYR A 306 -10.96 -21.75 13.53
N PHE A 307 -11.34 -22.02 12.29
CA PHE A 307 -12.25 -21.16 11.54
C PHE A 307 -13.62 -21.09 12.18
N ALA A 308 -14.17 -22.21 12.69
CA ALA A 308 -15.46 -22.24 13.34
C ALA A 308 -15.53 -21.39 14.62
N ASP A 309 -14.46 -21.33 15.41
CA ASP A 309 -14.40 -20.48 16.59
C ASP A 309 -14.15 -19.01 16.21
N TRP A 310 -13.27 -18.75 15.26
CA TRP A 310 -13.00 -17.40 14.79
C TRP A 310 -14.22 -16.74 14.13
N GLU A 311 -15.09 -17.52 13.46
CA GLU A 311 -16.38 -17.02 12.94
C GLU A 311 -17.28 -16.47 14.03
N LYS A 312 -17.18 -17.01 15.26
CA LYS A 312 -17.90 -16.52 16.45
C LYS A 312 -17.17 -15.35 17.13
N GLY A 313 -16.02 -14.94 16.62
CA GLY A 313 -15.14 -13.94 17.28
C GLY A 313 -14.45 -14.49 18.52
N GLU A 314 -14.22 -15.79 18.61
CA GLU A 314 -13.59 -16.48 19.72
C GLU A 314 -12.26 -17.09 19.29
N CYS A 315 -11.29 -17.14 20.24
CA CYS A 315 -10.03 -17.83 20.01
C CYS A 315 -10.23 -19.33 20.10
N PHE A 316 -9.64 -20.08 19.20
CA PHE A 316 -9.60 -21.54 19.29
C PHE A 316 -8.86 -21.98 20.55
N ASN A 317 -9.47 -22.91 21.29
CA ASN A 317 -8.90 -23.48 22.51
C ASN A 317 -8.84 -25.02 22.39
N PRO A 318 -7.65 -25.61 22.15
CA PRO A 318 -7.51 -27.04 21.92
C PRO A 318 -7.96 -27.91 23.13
N SER A 319 -7.93 -27.37 24.34
CA SER A 319 -8.37 -28.11 25.54
C SER A 319 -9.90 -28.30 25.61
N VAL A 320 -10.69 -27.47 24.92
CA VAL A 320 -12.16 -27.61 24.85
C VAL A 320 -12.52 -28.59 23.75
N ALA A 321 -11.78 -28.60 22.64
CA ALA A 321 -11.99 -29.53 21.52
C ALA A 321 -11.78 -30.99 21.95
N GLU A 322 -10.69 -31.28 22.69
CA GLU A 322 -10.43 -32.62 23.21
C GLU A 322 -11.47 -33.08 24.26
N ALA A 323 -12.07 -32.16 25.03
CA ALA A 323 -13.12 -32.46 25.98
C ALA A 323 -14.48 -32.79 25.31
N THR A 324 -14.73 -32.23 24.13
CA THR A 324 -15.98 -32.47 23.38
C THR A 324 -15.93 -33.81 22.65
N GLU A 325 -14.76 -34.23 22.14
CA GLU A 325 -14.57 -35.55 21.54
C GLU A 325 -14.67 -36.67 22.60
N ALA A 326 -14.09 -36.46 23.81
CA ALA A 326 -14.17 -37.42 24.89
C ALA A 326 -15.60 -37.61 25.46
N SER A 327 -16.50 -36.62 25.31
CA SER A 327 -17.90 -36.72 25.74
C SER A 327 -18.80 -37.40 24.70
N SER A 328 -18.44 -37.33 23.42
CA SER A 328 -19.20 -38.00 22.34
C SER A 328 -18.95 -39.51 22.26
N ASP A 329 -17.77 -39.98 22.67
CA ASP A 329 -17.45 -41.40 22.71
C ASP A 329 -17.96 -42.12 23.96
N SER A 330 -18.52 -41.41 24.94
CA SER A 330 -19.13 -42.01 26.14
C SER A 330 -20.66 -42.24 26.04
N GLU A 331 -21.32 -41.84 24.94
CA GLU A 331 -22.74 -42.03 24.67
C GLU A 331 -23.03 -43.02 23.52
N ALA A 332 -22.05 -43.78 23.04
CA ALA A 332 -22.20 -44.75 21.98
C ALA A 332 -22.18 -46.21 22.50
#